data_9522daa2dfc85c3b6e2e8fa92e532d1d
#
_entry.id   9522daa2dfc85c3b6e2e8fa92e532d1d
#
_cell.length_a   1.000
_cell.length_b   1.000
_cell.length_c   1.000
_cell.angle_alpha   90.00
_cell.angle_beta   90.00
_cell.angle_gamma   90.00
#
_symmetry.space_group_name_H-M   'P 1'
#
loop_
_entity.id
_entity.type
_entity.pdbx_description
1 polymer ?
#
loop_
_entity_poly.entity_id
_entity_poly.type
_entity_poly.pdbx_seq_one_letter_code
_entity_poly.pdbx_strand_id
1 'polypeptide(L)'
;MINFQYARANDVADAVRQVAADPTAKFIAGGTNLIDLMKEDVERPSRLIDISRLPLRTIEETADGGLRIGALVRNSDLAYHPLIEQRYPMLGSAILAGASSQLRNMASTGGNLLQRTRCYYFYDIATPCNKREPGSGCSAIKGINRIHAILGASEACIATHPSDMCVALAALDAMVHVTGPGGERAIAFSEFHRLPGNTPQRDTNLRPNEIVTAVELPARGFASNYTYLKIRDRLSYAFALVSIAAALELEGETIKDARLALGGVAHKPWRDTAAEAALRGRAANQATFTYAAGLLLRDAKGYAHNSFKIDLARRGIVRALAQAARGAPQSQSNKKIL
;
A
#
# COMPACT_ATOMS: atom_id res chain seq x y z
N MET A 1 -3.13 8.46 25.16
CA MET A 1 -1.91 7.62 25.21
C MET A 1 -1.72 7.11 26.62
N ILE A 2 -1.57 5.81 26.84
CA ILE A 2 -1.28 5.18 28.14
C ILE A 2 0.23 5.13 28.39
N ASN A 3 0.64 4.86 29.63
CA ASN A 3 2.04 4.56 29.96
C ASN A 3 2.49 3.26 29.29
N PHE A 4 3.70 3.23 28.78
CA PHE A 4 4.30 2.06 28.15
C PHE A 4 5.77 1.91 28.54
N GLN A 5 6.26 0.69 28.49
CA GLN A 5 7.68 0.40 28.62
C GLN A 5 8.37 0.57 27.26
N TYR A 6 9.64 0.93 27.28
CA TYR A 6 10.46 1.05 26.07
C TYR A 6 11.67 0.12 26.19
N ALA A 7 11.90 -0.66 25.14
CA ALA A 7 13.09 -1.47 24.99
C ALA A 7 13.63 -1.34 23.57
N ARG A 8 14.93 -1.54 23.39
CA ARG A 8 15.57 -1.59 22.08
C ARG A 8 16.04 -3.00 21.80
N ALA A 9 15.75 -3.47 20.58
CA ALA A 9 16.24 -4.76 20.12
C ALA A 9 17.71 -4.65 19.65
N ASN A 10 18.50 -5.67 19.98
CA ASN A 10 19.90 -5.77 19.59
C ASN A 10 20.05 -6.34 18.17
N ASP A 11 19.21 -7.31 17.83
CA ASP A 11 19.12 -7.96 16.51
C ASP A 11 17.68 -8.40 16.20
N VAL A 12 17.44 -9.00 15.04
CA VAL A 12 16.12 -9.46 14.60
C VAL A 12 15.59 -10.57 15.51
N ALA A 13 16.45 -11.50 15.94
CA ALA A 13 16.05 -12.60 16.82
C ALA A 13 15.63 -12.07 18.20
N ASP A 14 16.36 -11.09 18.72
CA ASP A 14 16.01 -10.40 19.96
C ASP A 14 14.69 -9.64 19.85
N ALA A 15 14.44 -8.93 18.73
CA ALA A 15 13.17 -8.26 18.48
C ALA A 15 11.99 -9.25 18.51
N VAL A 16 12.14 -10.40 17.84
CA VAL A 16 11.14 -11.47 17.81
C VAL A 16 10.90 -12.05 19.20
N ARG A 17 11.97 -12.34 19.97
CA ARG A 17 11.83 -12.84 21.36
C ARG A 17 11.10 -11.83 22.24
N GLN A 18 11.44 -10.55 22.17
CA GLN A 18 10.85 -9.51 23.02
C GLN A 18 9.36 -9.30 22.73
N VAL A 19 8.95 -9.32 21.45
CA VAL A 19 7.51 -9.18 21.09
C VAL A 19 6.73 -10.45 21.43
N ALA A 20 7.36 -11.62 21.36
CA ALA A 20 6.72 -12.89 21.71
C ALA A 20 6.47 -13.03 23.22
N ALA A 21 7.25 -12.34 24.04
CA ALA A 21 7.11 -12.36 25.50
C ALA A 21 5.94 -11.52 26.02
N ASP A 22 5.39 -10.60 25.21
CA ASP A 22 4.26 -9.73 25.59
C ASP A 22 3.29 -9.57 24.40
N PRO A 23 2.09 -10.15 24.47
CA PRO A 23 1.09 -10.09 23.41
C PRO A 23 0.63 -8.68 23.04
N THR A 24 0.84 -7.71 23.93
CA THR A 24 0.46 -6.30 23.72
C THR A 24 1.61 -5.45 23.23
N ALA A 25 2.85 -5.98 23.21
CA ALA A 25 4.00 -5.27 22.69
C ALA A 25 3.90 -4.99 21.19
N LYS A 26 4.47 -3.87 20.76
CA LYS A 26 4.52 -3.47 19.34
C LYS A 26 5.94 -3.08 18.95
N PHE A 27 6.33 -3.41 17.72
CA PHE A 27 7.53 -2.85 17.12
C PHE A 27 7.34 -1.37 16.81
N ILE A 28 8.39 -0.57 17.05
CA ILE A 28 8.45 0.81 16.61
C ILE A 28 9.71 1.04 15.77
N ALA A 29 9.52 1.64 14.59
CA ALA A 29 10.58 2.13 13.71
C ALA A 29 10.49 3.67 13.61
N GLY A 30 10.04 4.24 12.50
CA GLY A 30 9.84 5.67 12.33
C GLY A 30 8.68 6.28 13.13
N GLY A 31 7.78 5.45 13.67
CA GLY A 31 6.67 5.87 14.53
C GLY A 31 5.52 6.63 13.84
N THR A 32 5.64 6.97 12.57
CA THR A 32 4.73 7.88 11.84
C THR A 32 3.28 7.40 11.71
N ASN A 33 2.99 6.15 12.06
CA ASN A 33 1.62 5.65 12.17
C ASN A 33 1.29 5.16 13.60
N LEU A 34 2.18 4.39 14.22
CA LEU A 34 1.90 3.83 15.55
C LEU A 34 1.70 4.93 16.61
N ILE A 35 2.57 5.95 16.65
CA ILE A 35 2.47 7.04 17.63
C ILE A 35 1.19 7.86 17.41
N ASP A 36 0.79 8.08 16.16
CA ASP A 36 -0.47 8.72 15.80
C ASP A 36 -1.66 7.94 16.40
N LEU A 37 -1.73 6.63 16.18
CA LEU A 37 -2.77 5.77 16.74
C LEU A 37 -2.74 5.68 18.27
N MET A 38 -1.55 5.78 18.88
CA MET A 38 -1.42 5.85 20.34
C MET A 38 -1.93 7.18 20.90
N LYS A 39 -1.72 8.30 20.19
CA LYS A 39 -2.26 9.62 20.60
C LYS A 39 -3.78 9.67 20.53
N GLU A 40 -4.35 9.04 19.50
CA GLU A 40 -5.80 8.90 19.33
C GLU A 40 -6.41 7.78 20.18
N ASP A 41 -5.59 7.13 21.04
CA ASP A 41 -6.00 6.08 21.95
C ASP A 41 -6.57 4.81 21.27
N VAL A 42 -6.29 4.66 19.98
CA VAL A 42 -6.69 3.50 19.15
C VAL A 42 -5.77 2.29 19.39
N GLU A 43 -4.48 2.54 19.55
CA GLU A 43 -3.48 1.52 19.89
C GLU A 43 -2.93 1.81 21.30
N ARG A 44 -2.94 0.79 22.15
CA ARG A 44 -2.55 0.87 23.57
C ARG A 44 -1.51 -0.19 23.94
N PRO A 45 -0.31 -0.18 23.30
CA PRO A 45 0.71 -1.15 23.64
C PRO A 45 1.23 -0.93 25.07
N SER A 46 1.45 -2.00 25.81
CA SER A 46 2.13 -1.96 27.12
C SER A 46 3.63 -1.73 26.97
N ARG A 47 4.20 -2.13 25.81
CA ARG A 47 5.63 -2.05 25.52
C ARG A 47 5.91 -1.74 24.07
N LEU A 48 6.87 -0.83 23.84
CA LEU A 48 7.43 -0.53 22.53
C LEU A 48 8.81 -1.16 22.39
N ILE A 49 9.02 -1.92 21.32
CA ILE A 49 10.29 -2.54 20.96
C ILE A 49 10.87 -1.77 19.79
N ASP A 50 11.87 -0.94 20.07
CA ASP A 50 12.53 -0.12 19.06
C ASP A 50 13.44 -1.00 18.19
N ILE A 51 13.09 -1.06 16.91
CA ILE A 51 13.82 -1.77 15.86
C ILE A 51 14.61 -0.82 14.94
N SER A 52 14.61 0.47 15.21
CA SER A 52 15.17 1.50 14.31
C SER A 52 16.68 1.37 14.05
N ARG A 53 17.40 0.62 14.87
CA ARG A 53 18.86 0.42 14.76
C ARG A 53 19.25 -0.95 14.19
N LEU A 54 18.29 -1.80 13.86
CA LEU A 54 18.60 -3.08 13.23
C LEU A 54 19.25 -2.88 11.84
N PRO A 55 20.12 -3.81 11.38
CA PRO A 55 20.83 -3.70 10.12
C PRO A 55 19.93 -4.06 8.92
N LEU A 56 18.78 -3.41 8.80
CA LEU A 56 17.75 -3.63 7.77
C LEU A 56 17.58 -2.37 6.89
N ARG A 57 18.68 -1.68 6.55
CA ARG A 57 18.67 -0.40 5.83
C ARG A 57 19.37 -0.44 4.48
N THR A 58 19.73 -1.62 3.99
CA THR A 58 20.41 -1.78 2.71
C THR A 58 19.42 -1.90 1.57
N ILE A 59 19.85 -1.49 0.38
CA ILE A 59 19.19 -1.74 -0.90
C ILE A 59 20.24 -2.45 -1.76
N GLU A 60 19.97 -3.70 -2.12
CA GLU A 60 20.94 -4.59 -2.74
C GLU A 60 20.33 -5.30 -3.94
N GLU A 61 21.11 -5.51 -4.99
CA GLU A 61 20.68 -6.34 -6.11
C GLU A 61 20.69 -7.81 -5.71
N THR A 62 19.67 -8.54 -6.15
CA THR A 62 19.56 -9.99 -5.94
C THR A 62 20.27 -10.75 -7.05
N ALA A 63 20.60 -12.02 -6.82
CA ALA A 63 21.34 -12.84 -7.80
C ALA A 63 20.57 -13.05 -9.12
N ASP A 64 19.23 -12.97 -9.10
CA ASP A 64 18.36 -13.03 -10.27
C ASP A 64 18.14 -11.66 -10.95
N GLY A 65 18.87 -10.64 -10.48
CA GLY A 65 18.81 -9.28 -11.02
C GLY A 65 17.65 -8.45 -10.50
N GLY A 66 16.94 -8.91 -9.48
CA GLY A 66 15.92 -8.14 -8.74
C GLY A 66 16.54 -7.11 -7.78
N LEU A 67 15.76 -6.61 -6.85
CA LEU A 67 16.21 -5.65 -5.84
C LEU A 67 15.61 -5.97 -4.47
N ARG A 68 16.47 -6.22 -3.47
CA ARG A 68 16.08 -6.42 -2.08
C ARG A 68 16.22 -5.12 -1.30
N ILE A 69 15.13 -4.68 -0.69
CA ILE A 69 14.99 -3.41 0.03
C ILE A 69 14.74 -3.73 1.50
N GLY A 70 15.67 -3.39 2.38
CA GLY A 70 15.54 -3.61 3.81
C GLY A 70 14.34 -2.86 4.42
N ALA A 71 13.66 -3.47 5.37
CA ALA A 71 12.42 -2.94 5.96
C ALA A 71 12.59 -1.58 6.66
N LEU A 72 13.79 -1.20 7.07
CA LEU A 72 14.12 0.07 7.72
C LEU A 72 14.66 1.13 6.77
N VAL A 73 14.75 0.87 5.47
CA VAL A 73 15.04 1.90 4.46
C VAL A 73 13.94 2.96 4.55
N ARG A 74 14.36 4.23 4.69
CA ARG A 74 13.41 5.36 4.76
C ARG A 74 12.73 5.55 3.42
N ASN A 75 11.49 5.99 3.42
CA ASN A 75 10.76 6.23 2.19
C ASN A 75 11.40 7.32 1.32
N SER A 76 12.04 8.35 1.92
CA SER A 76 12.83 9.35 1.19
C SER A 76 14.02 8.71 0.48
N ASP A 77 14.81 7.90 1.19
CA ASP A 77 16.03 7.30 0.67
C ASP A 77 15.69 6.30 -0.45
N LEU A 78 14.60 5.55 -0.28
CA LEU A 78 14.08 4.63 -1.29
C LEU A 78 13.62 5.37 -2.56
N ALA A 79 12.87 6.47 -2.42
CA ALA A 79 12.29 7.19 -3.56
C ALA A 79 13.34 7.83 -4.47
N TYR A 80 14.47 8.23 -3.93
CA TYR A 80 15.59 8.86 -4.66
C TYR A 80 16.79 7.93 -4.88
N HIS A 81 16.64 6.64 -4.59
CA HIS A 81 17.73 5.68 -4.82
C HIS A 81 17.93 5.47 -6.33
N PRO A 82 19.19 5.52 -6.86
CA PRO A 82 19.44 5.43 -8.29
C PRO A 82 18.84 4.20 -8.96
N LEU A 83 18.92 3.02 -8.35
CA LEU A 83 18.33 1.79 -8.88
C LEU A 83 16.79 1.86 -8.95
N ILE A 84 16.16 2.59 -8.02
CA ILE A 84 14.70 2.80 -8.04
C ILE A 84 14.31 3.77 -9.15
N GLU A 85 15.04 4.89 -9.28
CA GLU A 85 14.78 5.87 -10.33
C GLU A 85 14.97 5.29 -11.73
N GLN A 86 15.99 4.44 -11.91
CA GLN A 86 16.34 3.85 -13.21
C GLN A 86 15.47 2.64 -13.55
N ARG A 87 15.16 1.76 -12.60
CA ARG A 87 14.54 0.45 -12.85
C ARG A 87 13.08 0.34 -12.40
N TYR A 88 12.70 1.06 -11.34
CA TYR A 88 11.37 1.00 -10.73
C TYR A 88 10.76 2.39 -10.50
N PRO A 89 10.79 3.29 -11.50
CA PRO A 89 10.40 4.69 -11.30
C PRO A 89 8.93 4.86 -10.90
N MET A 90 8.08 3.90 -11.20
CA MET A 90 6.70 3.86 -10.70
C MET A 90 6.64 3.78 -9.16
N LEU A 91 7.55 3.02 -8.53
CA LEU A 91 7.65 2.94 -7.08
C LEU A 91 8.09 4.27 -6.48
N GLY A 92 9.13 4.89 -7.04
CA GLY A 92 9.58 6.24 -6.65
C GLY A 92 8.44 7.26 -6.74
N SER A 93 7.71 7.26 -7.87
CA SER A 93 6.54 8.14 -8.08
C SER A 93 5.44 7.91 -7.05
N ALA A 94 5.13 6.66 -6.72
CA ALA A 94 4.13 6.33 -5.71
C ALA A 94 4.52 6.83 -4.31
N ILE A 95 5.77 6.64 -3.90
CA ILE A 95 6.29 7.12 -2.62
C ILE A 95 6.22 8.65 -2.56
N LEU A 96 6.65 9.34 -3.61
CA LEU A 96 6.66 10.81 -3.69
C LEU A 96 5.24 11.40 -3.75
N ALA A 97 4.26 10.66 -4.24
CA ALA A 97 2.84 11.05 -4.18
C ALA A 97 2.26 10.98 -2.77
N GLY A 98 2.87 10.19 -1.87
CA GLY A 98 2.41 9.96 -0.50
C GLY A 98 3.02 10.93 0.51
N ALA A 99 2.34 11.13 1.64
CA ALA A 99 2.78 11.83 2.82
C ALA A 99 3.33 13.26 2.56
N SER A 100 4.16 13.76 3.45
CA SER A 100 5.02 14.94 3.30
C SER A 100 6.49 14.52 3.26
N SER A 101 7.39 15.44 2.88
CA SER A 101 8.83 15.20 2.89
C SER A 101 9.32 14.82 4.29
N GLN A 102 8.85 15.51 5.33
CA GLN A 102 9.18 15.25 6.73
C GLN A 102 8.77 13.84 7.16
N LEU A 103 7.55 13.41 6.82
CA LEU A 103 7.08 12.06 7.12
C LEU A 103 7.88 11.00 6.37
N ARG A 104 8.19 11.20 5.09
CA ARG A 104 9.00 10.26 4.31
C ARG A 104 10.41 10.09 4.86
N ASN A 105 10.98 11.14 5.49
CA ASN A 105 12.30 11.08 6.14
C ASN A 105 12.29 10.21 7.41
N MET A 106 11.13 9.91 7.98
CA MET A 106 10.98 9.07 9.17
C MET A 106 10.33 7.72 8.87
N ALA A 107 9.37 7.67 7.96
CA ALA A 107 8.65 6.46 7.61
C ALA A 107 9.59 5.44 6.97
N SER A 108 9.55 4.21 7.45
CA SER A 108 10.31 3.07 6.92
C SER A 108 9.50 2.26 5.91
N THR A 109 10.18 1.52 5.06
CA THR A 109 9.57 0.63 4.06
C THR A 109 8.61 -0.37 4.72
N GLY A 110 9.06 -1.14 5.71
CA GLY A 110 8.20 -2.09 6.43
C GLY A 110 7.05 -1.42 7.17
N GLY A 111 7.30 -0.26 7.80
CA GLY A 111 6.26 0.52 8.47
C GLY A 111 5.20 1.06 7.51
N ASN A 112 5.59 1.40 6.28
CA ASN A 112 4.65 1.84 5.25
C ASN A 112 3.71 0.72 4.81
N LEU A 113 4.19 -0.53 4.72
CA LEU A 113 3.35 -1.69 4.43
C LEU A 113 2.29 -1.91 5.52
N LEU A 114 2.66 -1.64 6.76
CA LEU A 114 1.87 -1.94 7.96
C LEU A 114 1.01 -0.76 8.44
N GLN A 115 1.00 0.36 7.72
CA GLN A 115 0.15 1.49 8.10
C GLN A 115 -1.33 1.09 8.05
N ARG A 116 -2.09 1.50 9.07
CA ARG A 116 -3.49 1.17 9.21
C ARG A 116 -4.39 2.15 8.47
N THR A 117 -5.65 1.80 8.29
CA THR A 117 -6.67 2.62 7.62
C THR A 117 -6.77 4.03 8.19
N ARG A 118 -7.28 4.98 7.40
CA ARG A 118 -7.60 6.35 7.80
C ARG A 118 -9.12 6.57 7.90
N CYS A 119 -9.87 5.49 8.16
CA CYS A 119 -11.29 5.55 8.42
C CYS A 119 -11.57 6.41 9.67
N TYR A 120 -12.46 7.41 9.55
CA TYR A 120 -12.82 8.32 10.65
C TYR A 120 -13.34 7.55 11.87
N TYR A 121 -14.16 6.54 11.65
CA TYR A 121 -14.74 5.71 12.70
C TYR A 121 -13.75 4.73 13.34
N PHE A 122 -12.63 4.44 12.68
CA PHE A 122 -11.52 3.70 13.28
C PHE A 122 -10.72 4.58 14.25
N TYR A 123 -10.56 5.87 13.91
CA TYR A 123 -9.86 6.84 14.74
C TYR A 123 -10.73 7.35 15.91
N ASP A 124 -12.03 7.46 15.73
CA ASP A 124 -12.96 7.88 16.79
C ASP A 124 -13.33 6.69 17.67
N ILE A 125 -12.75 6.62 18.87
CA ILE A 125 -12.96 5.54 19.82
C ILE A 125 -14.38 5.49 20.41
N ALA A 126 -15.17 6.55 20.26
CA ALA A 126 -16.56 6.59 20.69
C ALA A 126 -17.52 5.90 19.71
N THR A 127 -17.07 5.56 18.50
CA THR A 127 -17.91 4.93 17.48
C THR A 127 -17.68 3.42 17.37
N PRO A 128 -18.71 2.60 17.12
CA PRO A 128 -18.57 1.17 16.82
C PRO A 128 -17.65 0.91 15.62
N CYS A 129 -16.64 0.04 15.78
CA CYS A 129 -15.70 -0.32 14.75
C CYS A 129 -15.16 -1.74 14.92
N ASN A 130 -15.60 -2.67 14.08
CA ASN A 130 -15.16 -4.08 14.09
C ASN A 130 -13.65 -4.27 13.89
N LYS A 131 -12.96 -3.29 13.29
CA LYS A 131 -11.51 -3.32 13.12
C LYS A 131 -10.77 -3.03 14.43
N ARG A 132 -11.34 -2.22 15.28
CA ARG A 132 -10.80 -1.88 16.61
C ARG A 132 -11.34 -2.82 17.69
N GLU A 133 -12.63 -3.07 17.68
CA GLU A 133 -13.35 -3.92 18.64
C GLU A 133 -14.26 -4.91 17.87
N PRO A 134 -13.80 -6.15 17.65
CA PRO A 134 -14.55 -7.16 16.90
C PRO A 134 -15.95 -7.39 17.48
N GLY A 135 -16.97 -7.37 16.62
CA GLY A 135 -18.37 -7.55 17.02
C GLY A 135 -19.12 -6.26 17.37
N SER A 136 -18.45 -5.11 17.48
CA SER A 136 -19.10 -3.83 17.81
C SER A 136 -19.89 -3.21 16.65
N GLY A 137 -19.63 -3.63 15.40
CA GLY A 137 -20.25 -3.09 14.20
C GLY A 137 -19.33 -2.20 13.36
N CYS A 138 -19.88 -1.62 12.30
CA CYS A 138 -19.16 -0.71 11.40
C CYS A 138 -19.97 0.57 11.15
N SER A 139 -19.66 1.64 11.84
CA SER A 139 -20.35 2.93 11.71
C SER A 139 -20.20 3.56 10.32
N ALA A 140 -19.15 3.21 9.58
CA ALA A 140 -18.91 3.75 8.24
C ALA A 140 -19.96 3.33 7.19
N ILE A 141 -20.58 2.16 7.34
CA ILE A 141 -21.53 1.62 6.34
C ILE A 141 -22.74 2.55 6.19
N LYS A 142 -23.29 3.02 7.33
CA LYS A 142 -24.46 3.92 7.37
C LYS A 142 -24.09 5.39 7.60
N GLY A 143 -22.81 5.68 7.83
CA GLY A 143 -22.30 7.01 8.10
C GLY A 143 -21.69 7.69 6.84
N ILE A 144 -20.87 8.73 7.07
CA ILE A 144 -20.14 9.41 6.00
C ILE A 144 -19.04 8.49 5.50
N ASN A 145 -19.12 8.04 4.24
CA ASN A 145 -18.23 7.03 3.69
C ASN A 145 -17.51 7.44 2.39
N ARG A 146 -17.33 8.74 2.16
CA ARG A 146 -16.69 9.31 0.97
C ARG A 146 -15.34 8.67 0.61
N ILE A 147 -14.49 8.39 1.62
CA ILE A 147 -13.12 7.86 1.43
C ILE A 147 -13.04 6.33 1.48
N HIS A 148 -14.17 5.65 1.68
CA HIS A 148 -14.21 4.21 1.93
C HIS A 148 -14.19 3.37 0.65
N ALA A 149 -14.12 2.05 0.84
CA ALA A 149 -13.98 1.07 -0.24
C ALA A 149 -15.21 1.01 -1.16
N ILE A 150 -14.94 0.72 -2.43
CA ILE A 150 -15.93 0.37 -3.46
C ILE A 150 -15.70 -1.04 -4.00
N LEU A 151 -14.61 -1.71 -3.59
CA LEU A 151 -14.22 -3.06 -4.00
C LEU A 151 -13.79 -3.87 -2.78
N GLY A 152 -14.09 -5.16 -2.77
CA GLY A 152 -13.63 -6.11 -1.76
C GLY A 152 -14.04 -5.80 -0.31
N ALA A 153 -15.05 -4.98 -0.11
CA ALA A 153 -15.63 -4.69 1.21
C ALA A 153 -16.46 -5.86 1.73
N SER A 154 -16.79 -5.84 3.02
CA SER A 154 -17.71 -6.80 3.65
C SER A 154 -18.73 -6.08 4.52
N GLU A 155 -19.73 -6.81 5.02
CA GLU A 155 -20.69 -6.31 6.01
C GLU A 155 -20.02 -5.95 7.35
N ALA A 156 -18.79 -6.45 7.59
CA ALA A 156 -18.04 -6.16 8.80
C ALA A 156 -17.18 -4.89 8.68
N CYS A 157 -16.75 -4.49 7.46
CA CYS A 157 -15.85 -3.34 7.29
C CYS A 157 -15.75 -2.89 5.82
N ILE A 158 -15.79 -1.58 5.62
CA ILE A 158 -15.62 -0.92 4.32
C ILE A 158 -14.38 -0.02 4.27
N ALA A 159 -13.41 -0.20 5.18
CA ALA A 159 -12.19 0.60 5.22
C ALA A 159 -11.28 0.36 3.99
N THR A 160 -10.40 1.32 3.71
CA THR A 160 -9.40 1.22 2.65
C THR A 160 -7.98 1.17 3.22
N HIS A 161 -7.07 0.52 2.50
CA HIS A 161 -5.63 0.60 2.75
C HIS A 161 -5.09 1.92 2.17
N PRO A 162 -4.33 2.72 2.94
CA PRO A 162 -4.02 4.09 2.54
C PRO A 162 -2.69 4.27 1.81
N SER A 163 -1.84 3.22 1.71
CA SER A 163 -0.48 3.34 1.19
C SER A 163 -0.42 3.44 -0.33
N ASP A 164 0.15 4.53 -0.85
CA ASP A 164 0.50 4.68 -2.26
C ASP A 164 1.61 3.71 -2.68
N MET A 165 2.65 3.54 -1.84
CA MET A 165 3.76 2.62 -2.06
C MET A 165 3.27 1.18 -2.29
N CYS A 166 2.32 0.73 -1.50
CA CYS A 166 1.76 -0.62 -1.61
C CYS A 166 1.04 -0.86 -2.94
N VAL A 167 0.46 0.16 -3.55
CA VAL A 167 -0.17 0.04 -4.87
C VAL A 167 0.86 -0.23 -5.95
N ALA A 168 2.00 0.48 -5.92
CA ALA A 168 3.10 0.23 -6.84
C ALA A 168 3.74 -1.15 -6.60
N LEU A 169 3.94 -1.55 -5.34
CA LEU A 169 4.48 -2.89 -4.99
C LEU A 169 3.57 -4.02 -5.48
N ALA A 170 2.24 -3.83 -5.38
CA ALA A 170 1.27 -4.79 -5.92
C ALA A 170 1.38 -4.92 -7.45
N ALA A 171 1.52 -3.81 -8.17
CA ALA A 171 1.70 -3.81 -9.61
C ALA A 171 3.04 -4.44 -10.05
N LEU A 172 4.08 -4.32 -9.21
CA LEU A 172 5.43 -4.83 -9.47
C LEU A 172 5.63 -6.29 -9.02
N ASP A 173 4.62 -6.99 -8.57
CA ASP A 173 4.72 -8.39 -8.08
C ASP A 173 5.78 -8.56 -6.97
N ALA A 174 5.85 -7.62 -6.04
CA ALA A 174 6.83 -7.67 -4.96
C ALA A 174 6.65 -8.89 -4.04
N MET A 175 7.72 -9.28 -3.34
CA MET A 175 7.70 -10.25 -2.25
C MET A 175 8.00 -9.54 -0.93
N VAL A 176 7.36 -9.98 0.16
CA VAL A 176 7.63 -9.48 1.52
C VAL A 176 8.34 -10.56 2.32
N HIS A 177 9.55 -10.27 2.78
CA HIS A 177 10.32 -11.17 3.64
C HIS A 177 10.04 -10.87 5.10
N VAL A 178 9.80 -11.90 5.86
CA VAL A 178 9.47 -11.81 7.29
C VAL A 178 10.24 -12.84 8.09
N THR A 179 10.51 -12.50 9.34
CA THR A 179 11.15 -13.40 10.32
C THR A 179 10.28 -13.48 11.57
N GLY A 180 10.09 -14.66 12.09
CA GLY A 180 9.33 -14.91 13.31
C GLY A 180 9.88 -16.07 14.13
N PRO A 181 9.17 -16.52 15.16
CA PRO A 181 9.60 -17.66 15.98
C PRO A 181 9.81 -18.96 15.18
N GLY A 182 9.12 -19.10 14.04
CA GLY A 182 9.24 -20.24 13.14
C GLY A 182 10.31 -20.07 12.05
N GLY A 183 11.16 -19.06 12.13
CA GLY A 183 12.19 -18.75 11.13
C GLY A 183 11.72 -17.73 10.07
N GLU A 184 12.41 -17.75 8.94
CA GLU A 184 12.17 -16.83 7.83
C GLU A 184 11.18 -17.40 6.81
N ARG A 185 10.42 -16.53 6.19
CA ARG A 185 9.59 -16.87 5.02
C ARG A 185 9.34 -15.66 4.13
N ALA A 186 8.96 -15.92 2.89
CA ALA A 186 8.51 -14.89 1.96
C ALA A 186 6.99 -15.00 1.74
N ILE A 187 6.35 -13.85 1.54
CA ILE A 187 4.91 -13.74 1.26
C ILE A 187 4.76 -12.95 -0.05
N ALA A 188 4.06 -13.50 -1.02
CA ALA A 188 3.71 -12.75 -2.22
C ALA A 188 2.92 -11.48 -1.83
N PHE A 189 3.22 -10.34 -2.45
CA PHE A 189 2.57 -9.08 -2.08
C PHE A 189 1.05 -9.12 -2.27
N SER A 190 0.57 -9.87 -3.26
CA SER A 190 -0.86 -10.12 -3.50
C SER A 190 -1.58 -10.77 -2.32
N GLU A 191 -0.83 -11.52 -1.49
CA GLU A 191 -1.31 -12.25 -0.32
C GLU A 191 -0.94 -11.57 1.01
N PHE A 192 -0.10 -10.53 0.98
CA PHE A 192 0.37 -9.89 2.21
C PHE A 192 -0.76 -9.18 2.95
N HIS A 193 -1.52 -8.33 2.28
CA HIS A 193 -2.70 -7.68 2.85
C HIS A 193 -3.97 -8.51 2.63
N ARG A 194 -4.92 -8.38 3.56
CA ARG A 194 -6.18 -9.14 3.57
C ARG A 194 -7.36 -8.27 3.15
N LEU A 195 -8.37 -8.90 2.56
CA LEU A 195 -9.73 -8.36 2.54
C LEU A 195 -10.35 -8.54 3.93
N PRO A 196 -11.32 -7.68 4.32
CA PRO A 196 -11.83 -7.66 5.69
C PRO A 196 -12.57 -8.96 6.06
N GLY A 197 -13.36 -9.52 5.15
CA GLY A 197 -14.20 -10.68 5.45
C GLY A 197 -14.92 -10.52 6.79
N ASN A 198 -14.84 -11.55 7.63
CA ASN A 198 -15.39 -11.54 8.99
C ASN A 198 -14.33 -11.18 10.06
N THR A 199 -13.10 -10.85 9.67
CA THR A 199 -11.98 -10.57 10.58
C THR A 199 -11.27 -9.27 10.22
N PRO A 200 -11.97 -8.11 10.19
CA PRO A 200 -11.40 -6.84 9.75
C PRO A 200 -10.29 -6.30 10.65
N GLN A 201 -10.17 -6.77 11.89
CA GLN A 201 -9.08 -6.44 12.82
C GLN A 201 -7.70 -6.94 12.34
N ARG A 202 -7.69 -7.91 11.40
CA ARG A 202 -6.45 -8.46 10.81
C ARG A 202 -6.22 -7.83 9.44
N ASP A 203 -5.24 -6.93 9.37
CA ASP A 203 -4.91 -6.22 8.12
C ASP A 203 -4.04 -7.04 7.16
N THR A 204 -3.23 -7.97 7.70
CA THR A 204 -2.22 -8.73 6.96
C THR A 204 -2.24 -10.23 7.29
N ASN A 205 -1.52 -11.01 6.49
CA ASN A 205 -1.24 -12.43 6.73
C ASN A 205 0.06 -12.67 7.53
N LEU A 206 0.58 -11.64 8.21
CA LEU A 206 1.62 -11.84 9.22
C LEU A 206 1.08 -12.77 10.31
N ARG A 207 1.92 -13.69 10.73
CA ARG A 207 1.68 -14.49 11.94
C ARG A 207 1.99 -13.66 13.17
N PRO A 208 1.47 -14.02 14.34
CA PRO A 208 1.89 -13.38 15.60
C PRO A 208 3.42 -13.39 15.73
N ASN A 209 3.97 -12.25 16.17
CA ASN A 209 5.39 -12.08 16.44
C ASN A 209 6.33 -12.14 15.22
N GLU A 210 5.81 -12.03 14.00
CA GLU A 210 6.64 -11.84 12.81
C GLU A 210 6.99 -10.36 12.60
N ILE A 211 8.24 -10.12 12.21
CA ILE A 211 8.75 -8.81 11.78
C ILE A 211 9.01 -8.83 10.28
N VAL A 212 8.62 -7.76 9.57
CA VAL A 212 9.02 -7.55 8.18
C VAL A 212 10.50 -7.18 8.14
N THR A 213 11.30 -7.92 7.38
CA THR A 213 12.75 -7.72 7.26
C THR A 213 13.15 -7.08 5.93
N ALA A 214 12.45 -7.38 4.83
CA ALA A 214 12.71 -6.78 3.52
C ALA A 214 11.47 -6.82 2.61
N VAL A 215 11.53 -6.02 1.55
CA VAL A 215 10.70 -6.13 0.35
C VAL A 215 11.61 -6.43 -0.83
N GLU A 216 11.21 -7.37 -1.67
CA GLU A 216 11.98 -7.75 -2.85
C GLU A 216 11.17 -7.48 -4.11
N LEU A 217 11.82 -6.90 -5.10
CA LEU A 217 11.26 -6.58 -6.41
C LEU A 217 11.88 -7.51 -7.46
N PRO A 218 11.11 -8.01 -8.43
CA PRO A 218 11.63 -8.82 -9.53
C PRO A 218 12.54 -7.96 -10.43
N ALA A 219 13.37 -8.60 -11.25
CA ALA A 219 14.29 -7.93 -12.18
C ALA A 219 13.58 -6.94 -13.12
N ARG A 220 12.32 -7.22 -13.47
CA ARG A 220 11.52 -6.41 -14.38
C ARG A 220 10.80 -5.28 -13.67
N GLY A 221 11.19 -4.02 -13.95
CA GLY A 221 10.70 -2.82 -13.25
C GLY A 221 9.78 -1.89 -14.06
N PHE A 222 9.57 -2.11 -15.35
CA PHE A 222 8.80 -1.24 -16.25
C PHE A 222 9.29 0.22 -16.25
N ALA A 223 10.56 0.42 -16.64
CA ALA A 223 11.25 1.71 -16.52
C ALA A 223 10.72 2.83 -17.44
N SER A 224 10.04 2.51 -18.55
CA SER A 224 9.70 3.48 -19.60
C SER A 224 8.22 3.81 -19.67
N ASN A 225 7.36 2.81 -19.80
CA ASN A 225 5.93 2.99 -20.04
C ASN A 225 5.14 2.75 -18.74
N TYR A 226 5.18 3.70 -17.84
CA TYR A 226 4.51 3.64 -16.54
C TYR A 226 3.84 4.95 -16.17
N THR A 227 2.94 4.91 -15.19
CA THR A 227 2.51 6.07 -14.41
C THR A 227 2.03 5.66 -13.03
N TYR A 228 2.19 6.55 -12.05
CA TYR A 228 1.44 6.52 -10.80
C TYR A 228 0.53 7.76 -10.75
N LEU A 229 -0.75 7.56 -11.05
CA LEU A 229 -1.76 8.62 -11.03
C LEU A 229 -2.48 8.61 -9.68
N LYS A 230 -2.43 9.72 -8.94
CA LYS A 230 -3.14 9.89 -7.67
C LYS A 230 -4.18 10.99 -7.76
N ILE A 231 -5.44 10.63 -7.55
CA ILE A 231 -6.58 11.55 -7.52
C ILE A 231 -6.95 11.79 -6.05
N ARG A 232 -6.94 13.07 -5.64
CA ARG A 232 -7.08 13.50 -4.25
C ARG A 232 -7.68 14.90 -4.15
N ASP A 233 -8.20 15.26 -2.99
CA ASP A 233 -8.90 16.53 -2.77
C ASP A 233 -7.97 17.76 -2.74
N ARG A 234 -6.66 17.59 -2.58
CA ARG A 234 -5.65 18.67 -2.59
C ARG A 234 -4.30 18.17 -3.12
N LEU A 235 -3.45 19.08 -3.59
CA LEU A 235 -2.19 18.76 -4.29
C LEU A 235 -1.13 18.06 -3.43
N SER A 236 -1.17 18.20 -2.11
CA SER A 236 -0.21 17.56 -1.20
C SER A 236 -0.87 17.12 0.09
N TYR A 237 -0.23 16.19 0.80
CA TYR A 237 -0.63 15.74 2.13
C TYR A 237 -2.11 15.33 2.20
N ALA A 238 -2.56 14.54 1.24
CA ALA A 238 -3.89 13.96 1.22
C ALA A 238 -3.81 12.50 0.76
N PHE A 239 -4.62 11.65 1.37
CA PHE A 239 -4.81 10.29 0.90
C PHE A 239 -5.57 10.26 -0.42
N ALA A 240 -5.37 9.20 -1.20
CA ALA A 240 -6.07 9.07 -2.47
C ALA A 240 -7.57 8.80 -2.26
N LEU A 241 -8.41 9.47 -3.04
CA LEU A 241 -9.75 8.97 -3.32
C LEU A 241 -9.64 7.72 -4.19
N VAL A 242 -8.84 7.81 -5.25
CA VAL A 242 -8.43 6.72 -6.12
C VAL A 242 -6.99 6.96 -6.54
N SER A 243 -6.15 5.94 -6.53
CA SER A 243 -4.83 5.96 -7.16
C SER A 243 -4.64 4.76 -8.07
N ILE A 244 -3.84 4.93 -9.10
CA ILE A 244 -3.62 3.94 -10.14
C ILE A 244 -2.12 3.81 -10.40
N ALA A 245 -1.57 2.61 -10.22
CA ALA A 245 -0.29 2.19 -10.74
C ALA A 245 -0.54 1.47 -12.06
N ALA A 246 -0.06 2.01 -13.16
CA ALA A 246 -0.19 1.41 -14.48
C ALA A 246 1.18 1.33 -15.16
N ALA A 247 1.49 0.17 -15.72
CA ALA A 247 2.70 -0.04 -16.51
C ALA A 247 2.41 -0.95 -17.70
N LEU A 248 3.06 -0.67 -18.82
CA LEU A 248 2.89 -1.40 -20.08
C LEU A 248 4.25 -1.80 -20.64
N GLU A 249 4.31 -2.95 -21.26
CA GLU A 249 5.33 -3.30 -22.22
C GLU A 249 4.71 -3.25 -23.62
N LEU A 250 5.34 -2.47 -24.50
CA LEU A 250 4.80 -2.24 -25.85
C LEU A 250 5.74 -2.79 -26.92
N GLU A 251 5.14 -3.32 -27.99
CA GLU A 251 5.79 -3.58 -29.25
C GLU A 251 5.05 -2.80 -30.35
N GLY A 252 5.62 -1.68 -30.77
CA GLY A 252 4.90 -0.69 -31.54
C GLY A 252 3.67 -0.18 -30.76
N GLU A 253 2.49 -0.32 -31.34
CA GLU A 253 1.23 0.04 -30.68
C GLU A 253 0.57 -1.14 -29.92
N THR A 254 1.16 -2.34 -29.94
CA THR A 254 0.59 -3.53 -29.32
C THR A 254 1.12 -3.72 -27.90
N ILE A 255 0.20 -4.01 -26.97
CA ILE A 255 0.53 -4.28 -25.56
C ILE A 255 1.01 -5.73 -25.44
N LYS A 256 2.29 -5.93 -25.09
CA LYS A 256 2.87 -7.24 -24.78
C LYS A 256 2.53 -7.69 -23.38
N ASP A 257 2.66 -6.78 -22.41
CA ASP A 257 2.34 -7.05 -21.01
C ASP A 257 1.85 -5.78 -20.32
N ALA A 258 1.07 -5.96 -19.28
CA ALA A 258 0.48 -4.87 -18.51
C ALA A 258 0.48 -5.17 -17.02
N ARG A 259 0.61 -4.13 -16.23
CA ARG A 259 0.41 -4.13 -14.77
C ARG A 259 -0.56 -3.03 -14.41
N LEU A 260 -1.54 -3.36 -13.57
CA LEU A 260 -2.60 -2.42 -13.20
C LEU A 260 -3.07 -2.69 -11.78
N ALA A 261 -2.79 -1.76 -10.87
CA ALA A 261 -3.25 -1.84 -9.49
C ALA A 261 -3.89 -0.53 -9.04
N LEU A 262 -4.91 -0.63 -8.18
CA LEU A 262 -5.64 0.52 -7.64
C LEU A 262 -5.40 0.67 -6.13
N GLY A 263 -5.35 1.92 -5.68
CA GLY A 263 -5.35 2.30 -4.28
C GLY A 263 -6.55 3.17 -3.89
N GLY A 264 -6.83 3.25 -2.60
CA GLY A 264 -7.96 4.00 -2.06
C GLY A 264 -9.34 3.40 -2.35
N VAL A 265 -9.42 2.21 -2.93
CA VAL A 265 -10.67 1.59 -3.38
C VAL A 265 -11.03 0.30 -2.63
N ALA A 266 -10.09 -0.31 -1.92
CA ALA A 266 -10.27 -1.57 -1.20
C ALA A 266 -9.43 -1.63 0.08
N HIS A 267 -9.67 -2.65 0.90
CA HIS A 267 -8.93 -2.91 2.14
C HIS A 267 -7.46 -3.36 1.92
N LYS A 268 -7.11 -3.64 0.67
CA LYS A 268 -5.75 -3.89 0.18
C LYS A 268 -5.57 -3.24 -1.18
N PRO A 269 -4.35 -3.05 -1.69
CA PRO A 269 -4.15 -2.70 -3.10
C PRO A 269 -4.94 -3.65 -3.99
N TRP A 270 -5.77 -3.11 -4.87
CA TRP A 270 -6.66 -3.90 -5.71
C TRP A 270 -6.02 -4.17 -7.06
N ARG A 271 -5.89 -5.43 -7.40
CA ARG A 271 -5.35 -5.91 -8.68
C ARG A 271 -6.18 -7.06 -9.20
N ASP A 272 -6.38 -7.12 -10.51
CA ASP A 272 -7.07 -8.21 -11.20
C ASP A 272 -6.25 -8.63 -12.42
N THR A 273 -5.64 -9.80 -12.33
CA THR A 273 -4.82 -10.35 -13.41
C THR A 273 -5.61 -10.68 -14.67
N ALA A 274 -6.93 -10.90 -14.57
CA ALA A 274 -7.79 -11.07 -15.75
C ALA A 274 -7.95 -9.75 -16.52
N ALA A 275 -8.05 -8.61 -15.84
CA ALA A 275 -8.07 -7.30 -16.48
C ALA A 275 -6.73 -6.98 -17.16
N GLU A 276 -5.60 -7.35 -16.56
CA GLU A 276 -4.27 -7.23 -17.16
C GLU A 276 -4.11 -8.14 -18.39
N ALA A 277 -4.55 -9.40 -18.28
CA ALA A 277 -4.52 -10.35 -19.40
C ALA A 277 -5.35 -9.87 -20.59
N ALA A 278 -6.47 -9.20 -20.34
CA ALA A 278 -7.34 -8.66 -21.37
C ALA A 278 -6.72 -7.48 -22.16
N LEU A 279 -5.62 -6.89 -21.67
CA LEU A 279 -4.84 -5.87 -22.39
C LEU A 279 -3.86 -6.49 -23.37
N ARG A 280 -3.34 -7.70 -23.09
CA ARG A 280 -2.28 -8.33 -23.88
C ARG A 280 -2.73 -8.64 -25.30
N GLY A 281 -1.85 -8.38 -26.28
CA GLY A 281 -2.10 -8.59 -27.70
C GLY A 281 -3.03 -7.57 -28.35
N ARG A 282 -3.50 -6.56 -27.61
CA ARG A 282 -4.39 -5.50 -28.12
C ARG A 282 -3.63 -4.20 -28.36
N ALA A 283 -4.20 -3.35 -29.22
CA ALA A 283 -3.68 -2.01 -29.44
C ALA A 283 -3.83 -1.15 -28.17
N ALA A 284 -2.80 -0.35 -27.88
CA ALA A 284 -2.74 0.59 -26.76
C ALA A 284 -3.62 1.84 -27.03
N ASN A 285 -4.94 1.67 -27.05
CA ASN A 285 -5.91 2.71 -27.36
C ASN A 285 -7.03 2.82 -26.31
N GLN A 286 -7.82 3.87 -26.43
CA GLN A 286 -8.89 4.19 -25.48
C GLN A 286 -9.94 3.07 -25.36
N ALA A 287 -10.31 2.38 -26.44
CA ALA A 287 -11.30 1.31 -26.40
C ALA A 287 -10.79 0.13 -25.56
N THR A 288 -9.53 -0.29 -25.78
CA THR A 288 -8.85 -1.33 -25.01
C THR A 288 -8.76 -0.97 -23.53
N PHE A 289 -8.39 0.29 -23.21
CA PHE A 289 -8.26 0.76 -21.84
C PHE A 289 -9.62 0.84 -21.14
N THR A 290 -10.66 1.26 -21.84
CA THR A 290 -12.04 1.29 -21.30
C THR A 290 -12.56 -0.11 -21.01
N TYR A 291 -12.25 -1.08 -21.86
CA TYR A 291 -12.62 -2.47 -21.65
C TYR A 291 -11.94 -3.05 -20.39
N ALA A 292 -10.62 -2.85 -20.25
CA ALA A 292 -9.89 -3.30 -19.07
C ALA A 292 -10.38 -2.63 -17.77
N ALA A 293 -10.71 -1.33 -17.83
CA ALA A 293 -11.31 -0.62 -16.71
C ALA A 293 -12.66 -1.20 -16.30
N GLY A 294 -13.48 -1.60 -17.26
CA GLY A 294 -14.76 -2.28 -17.03
C GLY A 294 -14.56 -3.62 -16.29
N LEU A 295 -13.59 -4.41 -16.72
CA LEU A 295 -13.26 -5.69 -16.06
C LEU A 295 -12.77 -5.50 -14.64
N LEU A 296 -11.84 -4.56 -14.41
CA LEU A 296 -11.27 -4.31 -13.08
C LEU A 296 -12.31 -3.81 -12.07
N LEU A 297 -13.34 -3.13 -12.55
CA LEU A 297 -14.39 -2.52 -11.73
C LEU A 297 -15.73 -3.27 -11.77
N ARG A 298 -15.79 -4.48 -12.35
CA ARG A 298 -17.04 -5.22 -12.57
C ARG A 298 -17.85 -5.47 -11.28
N ASP A 299 -17.15 -5.68 -10.16
CA ASP A 299 -17.75 -5.94 -8.86
C ASP A 299 -17.79 -4.70 -7.96
N ALA A 300 -17.54 -3.50 -8.51
CA ALA A 300 -17.53 -2.27 -7.72
C ALA A 300 -18.93 -1.92 -7.23
N LYS A 301 -19.06 -1.71 -5.92
CA LYS A 301 -20.29 -1.32 -5.24
C LYS A 301 -20.05 -0.06 -4.41
N GLY A 302 -20.80 0.99 -4.69
CA GLY A 302 -20.78 2.23 -3.92
C GLY A 302 -21.71 2.16 -2.70
N TYR A 303 -21.45 3.06 -1.75
CA TYR A 303 -22.29 3.38 -0.61
C TYR A 303 -22.83 4.79 -0.77
N ALA A 304 -23.58 5.30 0.24
CA ALA A 304 -24.30 6.57 0.15
C ALA A 304 -23.47 7.77 -0.35
N HIS A 305 -22.17 7.84 0.03
CA HIS A 305 -21.34 9.01 -0.25
C HIS A 305 -20.10 8.72 -1.10
N ASN A 306 -19.92 7.50 -1.64
CA ASN A 306 -18.72 7.13 -2.39
C ASN A 306 -18.97 6.49 -3.76
N SER A 307 -20.21 6.42 -4.24
CA SER A 307 -20.56 5.86 -5.55
C SER A 307 -19.85 6.60 -6.71
N PHE A 308 -19.58 7.91 -6.56
CA PHE A 308 -18.80 8.70 -7.52
C PHE A 308 -17.40 8.14 -7.80
N LYS A 309 -16.83 7.39 -6.83
CA LYS A 309 -15.49 6.79 -6.97
C LYS A 309 -15.43 5.74 -8.08
N ILE A 310 -16.55 5.11 -8.42
CA ILE A 310 -16.61 4.11 -9.51
C ILE A 310 -16.29 4.77 -10.85
N ASP A 311 -16.97 5.87 -11.18
CA ASP A 311 -16.67 6.62 -12.39
C ASP A 311 -15.31 7.31 -12.36
N LEU A 312 -14.92 7.83 -11.19
CA LEU A 312 -13.60 8.42 -10.98
C LEU A 312 -12.49 7.38 -11.24
N ALA A 313 -12.64 6.16 -10.75
CA ALA A 313 -11.71 5.06 -10.98
C ALA A 313 -11.67 4.66 -12.45
N ARG A 314 -12.84 4.51 -13.11
CA ARG A 314 -12.92 4.16 -14.54
C ARG A 314 -12.15 5.15 -15.40
N ARG A 315 -12.43 6.45 -15.24
CA ARG A 315 -11.73 7.53 -15.98
C ARG A 315 -10.25 7.60 -15.62
N GLY A 316 -9.92 7.42 -14.34
CA GLY A 316 -8.54 7.38 -13.86
C GLY A 316 -7.72 6.24 -14.46
N ILE A 317 -8.30 5.03 -14.59
CA ILE A 317 -7.64 3.86 -15.20
C ILE A 317 -7.33 4.15 -16.68
N VAL A 318 -8.33 4.62 -17.45
CA VAL A 318 -8.14 4.95 -18.87
C VAL A 318 -7.05 6.02 -19.04
N ARG A 319 -7.06 7.07 -18.21
CA ARG A 319 -6.04 8.12 -18.23
C ARG A 319 -4.65 7.56 -17.87
N ALA A 320 -4.55 6.73 -16.82
CA ALA A 320 -3.28 6.17 -16.39
C ALA A 320 -2.65 5.26 -17.47
N LEU A 321 -3.46 4.39 -18.08
CA LEU A 321 -3.02 3.53 -19.18
C LEU A 321 -2.59 4.37 -20.40
N ALA A 322 -3.32 5.44 -20.73
CA ALA A 322 -2.94 6.35 -21.82
C ALA A 322 -1.65 7.13 -21.51
N GLN A 323 -1.40 7.52 -20.26
CA GLN A 323 -0.13 8.14 -19.85
C GLN A 323 1.03 7.13 -19.93
N ALA A 324 0.83 5.90 -19.47
CA ALA A 324 1.81 4.84 -19.57
C ALA A 324 2.16 4.52 -21.04
N ALA A 325 1.15 4.38 -21.90
CA ALA A 325 1.38 4.10 -23.33
C ALA A 325 2.21 5.19 -24.03
N ARG A 326 2.05 6.45 -23.63
CA ARG A 326 2.81 7.58 -24.20
C ARG A 326 4.16 7.82 -23.52
N GLY A 327 4.53 7.05 -22.50
CA GLY A 327 5.73 7.32 -21.70
C GLY A 327 5.69 8.68 -20.98
N ALA A 328 4.51 9.18 -20.62
CA ALA A 328 4.29 10.49 -20.00
C ALA A 328 3.67 10.35 -18.60
N PRO A 329 4.45 9.88 -17.60
CA PRO A 329 3.94 9.62 -16.26
C PRO A 329 3.50 10.92 -15.57
N GLN A 330 2.54 10.78 -14.64
CA GLN A 330 2.14 11.88 -13.77
C GLN A 330 3.32 12.40 -12.96
N SER A 331 3.72 13.65 -13.18
CA SER A 331 4.78 14.28 -12.38
C SER A 331 4.37 14.43 -10.91
N GLN A 332 5.28 14.10 -9.99
CA GLN A 332 5.07 14.30 -8.55
C GLN A 332 5.70 15.61 -8.04
N SER A 333 6.62 16.20 -8.79
CA SER A 333 7.27 17.49 -8.48
C SER A 333 6.56 18.67 -9.16
N ASN A 334 6.18 18.53 -10.41
CA ASN A 334 5.45 19.55 -11.17
C ASN A 334 3.96 19.15 -11.28
N LYS A 335 3.20 19.48 -10.24
CA LYS A 335 1.79 19.12 -10.11
C LYS A 335 0.87 20.10 -10.83
N LYS A 336 1.01 20.21 -12.14
CA LYS A 336 0.05 20.98 -12.95
C LYS A 336 -1.25 20.19 -13.12
N ILE A 337 -2.37 20.88 -12.94
CA ILE A 337 -3.69 20.41 -13.36
C ILE A 337 -3.75 20.68 -14.87
N LEU A 338 -3.61 19.63 -15.67
CA LEU A 338 -3.78 19.68 -17.12
C LEU A 338 -5.16 19.14 -17.48
#